data_0c62bcf31748abbdb2a2c6c9206610b4
#
_entry.id   0c62bcf31748abbdb2a2c6c9206610b4
#
_cell.length_a   1.000
_cell.length_b   1.000
_cell.length_c   1.000
_cell.angle_alpha   90.00
_cell.angle_beta   90.00
_cell.angle_gamma   90.00
#
_symmetry.space_group_name_H-M   'P 1'
#
loop_
_entity.id
_entity.type
_entity.pdbx_description
1 polymer ?
#
loop_
_entity_poly.entity_id
_entity_poly.type
_entity_poly.pdbx_seq_one_letter_code
_entity_poly.pdbx_strand_id
1 'polypeptide(L)'
;MVTEISQVKFEPMNEIHNNEVKVLNELLKAIEEHTDIESKFDIFLDDVKNHFNFEQELMEKYNFFAKLPHKMEHDRIIRELEEIKTTKLNDIEFLNSYFYQHFIPWLQNHINTMDTVTAGYFDMVGVKI
;
A
#
# COMPACT_ATOMS: atom_id res chain seq x y z
N MET A 1 -11.94 5.96 8.22
CA MET A 1 -10.84 6.40 7.34
C MET A 1 -9.52 6.32 8.07
N VAL A 2 -8.43 6.30 7.32
CA VAL A 2 -7.08 6.33 7.91
C VAL A 2 -6.71 7.78 8.17
N THR A 3 -6.38 8.12 9.40
CA THR A 3 -6.04 9.49 9.78
C THR A 3 -4.55 9.65 10.11
N GLU A 4 -3.88 8.56 10.42
CA GLU A 4 -2.50 8.61 10.87
C GLU A 4 -1.76 7.31 10.51
N ILE A 5 -0.52 7.43 10.06
CA ILE A 5 0.38 6.31 9.82
C ILE A 5 1.75 6.65 10.39
N SER A 6 2.52 5.60 10.75
CA SER A 6 3.86 5.79 11.27
C SER A 6 4.81 6.30 10.19
N GLN A 7 5.76 7.15 10.58
CA GLN A 7 6.82 7.61 9.70
C GLN A 7 7.98 6.61 9.71
N VAL A 8 8.70 6.55 8.59
CA VAL A 8 9.90 5.71 8.44
C VAL A 8 11.10 6.60 8.17
N LYS A 9 12.31 6.03 8.21
CA LYS A 9 13.57 6.80 8.13
C LYS A 9 13.98 7.21 6.72
N PHE A 10 13.16 6.99 5.73
CA PHE A 10 13.44 7.34 4.33
C PHE A 10 12.28 8.19 3.81
N GLU A 11 12.49 9.50 3.72
CA GLU A 11 11.42 10.46 3.42
C GLU A 11 10.64 10.17 2.13
N PRO A 12 11.26 9.74 1.01
CA PRO A 12 10.48 9.39 -0.17
C PRO A 12 9.42 8.32 0.08
N MET A 13 9.67 7.36 0.99
CA MET A 13 8.66 6.37 1.36
C MET A 13 7.51 6.99 2.13
N ASN A 14 7.80 7.98 3.00
CA ASN A 14 6.76 8.69 3.74
C ASN A 14 5.82 9.44 2.79
N GLU A 15 6.36 10.10 1.79
CA GLU A 15 5.57 10.82 0.80
C GLU A 15 4.64 9.86 0.03
N ILE A 16 5.16 8.70 -0.36
CA ILE A 16 4.39 7.68 -1.07
C ILE A 16 3.30 7.10 -0.17
N HIS A 17 3.62 6.80 1.09
CA HIS A 17 2.63 6.31 2.06
C HIS A 17 1.52 7.33 2.28
N ASN A 18 1.85 8.60 2.40
CA ASN A 18 0.86 9.66 2.57
C ASN A 18 -0.08 9.77 1.36
N ASN A 19 0.46 9.64 0.15
CA ASN A 19 -0.36 9.65 -1.05
C ASN A 19 -1.27 8.42 -1.12
N GLU A 20 -0.77 7.26 -0.74
CA GLU A 20 -1.59 6.04 -0.70
C GLU A 20 -2.75 6.17 0.27
N VAL A 21 -2.52 6.73 1.45
CA VAL A 21 -3.58 7.00 2.42
C VAL A 21 -4.63 7.95 1.84
N LYS A 22 -4.19 8.97 1.10
CA LYS A 22 -5.11 9.91 0.46
C LYS A 22 -6.03 9.21 -0.54
N VAL A 23 -5.46 8.41 -1.46
CA VAL A 23 -6.28 7.72 -2.47
C VAL A 23 -7.12 6.61 -1.84
N LEU A 24 -6.63 5.96 -0.78
CA LEU A 24 -7.41 5.00 -0.01
C LEU A 24 -8.63 5.66 0.63
N ASN A 25 -8.45 6.81 1.27
CA ASN A 25 -9.57 7.52 1.90
C ASN A 25 -10.60 7.99 0.87
N GLU A 26 -10.17 8.39 -0.33
CA GLU A 26 -11.08 8.72 -1.42
C GLU A 26 -11.90 7.50 -1.86
N LEU A 27 -11.27 6.32 -1.92
CA LEU A 27 -11.97 5.08 -2.22
C LEU A 27 -12.97 4.72 -1.11
N LEU A 28 -12.57 4.82 0.15
CA LEU A 28 -13.45 4.54 1.28
C LEU A 28 -14.68 5.44 1.28
N LYS A 29 -14.51 6.72 0.93
CA LYS A 29 -15.62 7.65 0.79
C LYS A 29 -16.55 7.24 -0.36
N ALA A 30 -16.00 6.82 -1.49
CA ALA A 30 -16.80 6.35 -2.63
C ALA A 30 -17.62 5.11 -2.24
N ILE A 31 -17.05 4.19 -1.48
CA ILE A 31 -17.76 3.01 -0.98
C ILE A 31 -18.90 3.42 -0.05
N GLU A 32 -18.64 4.35 0.88
CA GLU A 32 -19.65 4.85 1.79
C GLU A 32 -20.81 5.52 1.05
N GLU A 33 -20.51 6.30 0.03
CA GLU A 33 -21.51 7.03 -0.77
C GLU A 33 -22.11 6.20 -1.91
N HIS A 34 -21.65 4.98 -2.11
CA HIS A 34 -22.09 4.09 -3.20
C HIS A 34 -21.95 4.72 -4.59
N THR A 35 -20.87 5.48 -4.82
CA THR A 35 -20.65 6.20 -6.07
C THR A 35 -19.18 6.15 -6.50
N ASP A 36 -18.94 6.02 -7.81
CA ASP A 36 -17.60 6.04 -8.42
C ASP A 36 -16.61 5.00 -7.84
N ILE A 37 -17.10 3.89 -7.32
CA ILE A 37 -16.28 2.88 -6.66
C ILE A 37 -15.24 2.30 -7.62
N GLU A 38 -15.66 1.92 -8.83
CA GLU A 38 -14.74 1.32 -9.81
C GLU A 38 -13.60 2.27 -10.16
N SER A 39 -13.92 3.53 -10.45
CA SER A 39 -12.94 4.56 -10.79
C SER A 39 -11.96 4.79 -9.64
N LYS A 40 -12.45 4.92 -8.43
CA LYS A 40 -11.61 5.14 -7.24
C LYS A 40 -10.78 3.90 -6.89
N PHE A 41 -11.33 2.71 -7.10
CA PHE A 41 -10.59 1.47 -6.90
C PHE A 41 -9.43 1.36 -7.89
N ASP A 42 -9.65 1.71 -9.16
CA ASP A 42 -8.59 1.69 -10.17
C ASP A 42 -7.45 2.65 -9.81
N ILE A 43 -7.79 3.85 -9.36
CA ILE A 43 -6.78 4.84 -8.92
C ILE A 43 -5.99 4.30 -7.74
N PHE A 44 -6.68 3.72 -6.75
CA PHE A 44 -6.04 3.13 -5.58
C PHE A 44 -5.12 1.97 -5.96
N LEU A 45 -5.59 1.04 -6.80
CA LEU A 45 -4.80 -0.12 -7.22
C LEU A 45 -3.55 0.30 -7.99
N ASP A 46 -3.67 1.28 -8.89
CA ASP A 46 -2.52 1.82 -9.63
C ASP A 46 -1.51 2.45 -8.68
N ASP A 47 -1.99 3.19 -7.69
CA ASP A 47 -1.11 3.80 -6.69
C ASP A 47 -0.35 2.74 -5.88
N VAL A 48 -1.04 1.68 -5.45
CA VAL A 48 -0.41 0.58 -4.71
C VAL A 48 0.67 -0.10 -5.56
N LYS A 49 0.39 -0.35 -6.83
CA LYS A 49 1.37 -0.95 -7.76
C LYS A 49 2.59 -0.07 -7.94
N ASN A 50 2.39 1.23 -8.12
CA ASN A 50 3.49 2.17 -8.29
C ASN A 50 4.33 2.29 -7.01
N HIS A 51 3.68 2.31 -5.85
CA HIS A 51 4.34 2.30 -4.55
C HIS A 51 5.24 1.07 -4.40
N PHE A 52 4.69 -0.11 -4.65
CA PHE A 52 5.44 -1.36 -4.51
C PHE A 52 6.61 -1.44 -5.50
N ASN A 53 6.39 -1.01 -6.75
CA ASN A 53 7.46 -0.98 -7.74
C ASN A 53 8.60 -0.06 -7.34
N PHE A 54 8.29 1.11 -6.79
CA PHE A 54 9.29 2.05 -6.30
C PHE A 54 10.20 1.39 -5.26
N GLU A 55 9.61 0.72 -4.27
CA GLU A 55 10.38 0.04 -3.23
C GLU A 55 11.17 -1.14 -3.79
N GLN A 56 10.56 -1.93 -4.66
CA GLN A 56 11.21 -3.10 -5.24
C GLN A 56 12.42 -2.75 -6.11
N GLU A 57 12.32 -1.68 -6.90
CA GLU A 57 13.46 -1.22 -7.69
C GLU A 57 14.63 -0.80 -6.82
N LEU A 58 14.36 -0.10 -5.72
CA LEU A 58 15.42 0.30 -4.79
C LEU A 58 15.97 -0.89 -4.01
N MET A 59 15.13 -1.80 -3.58
CA MET A 59 15.58 -3.02 -2.89
C MET A 59 16.50 -3.86 -3.77
N GLU A 60 16.19 -3.95 -5.05
CA GLU A 60 17.02 -4.68 -6.01
C GLU A 60 18.32 -3.94 -6.29
N LYS A 61 18.24 -2.64 -6.57
CA LYS A 61 19.41 -1.81 -6.89
C LYS A 61 20.43 -1.79 -5.76
N TYR A 62 19.97 -1.71 -4.52
CA TYR A 62 20.83 -1.61 -3.34
C TYR A 62 21.00 -2.95 -2.62
N ASN A 63 20.54 -4.04 -3.24
CA ASN A 63 20.71 -5.42 -2.75
C ASN A 63 20.27 -5.59 -1.29
N PHE A 64 19.05 -5.14 -1.00
CA PHE A 64 18.48 -5.26 0.34
C PHE A 64 18.38 -6.73 0.76
N PHE A 65 18.85 -7.05 1.97
CA PHE A 65 18.95 -8.44 2.43
C PHE A 65 17.59 -9.16 2.56
N ALA A 66 16.51 -8.43 2.81
CA ALA A 66 15.16 -9.00 2.96
C ALA A 66 14.24 -8.65 1.78
N LYS A 67 14.80 -8.40 0.59
CA LYS A 67 13.99 -8.02 -0.59
C LYS A 67 12.99 -9.09 -1.00
N LEU A 68 13.34 -10.36 -0.90
CA LEU A 68 12.44 -11.43 -1.35
C LEU A 68 11.16 -11.54 -0.50
N PRO A 69 11.23 -11.66 0.84
CA PRO A 69 10.01 -11.68 1.63
C PRO A 69 9.17 -10.41 1.48
N HIS A 70 9.81 -9.25 1.36
CA HIS A 70 9.09 -7.98 1.17
C HIS A 70 8.33 -7.98 -0.16
N LYS A 71 8.99 -8.40 -1.25
CA LYS A 71 8.35 -8.52 -2.56
C LYS A 71 7.21 -9.54 -2.55
N MET A 72 7.40 -10.66 -1.89
CA MET A 72 6.35 -11.70 -1.81
C MET A 72 5.09 -11.17 -1.14
N GLU A 73 5.24 -10.36 -0.10
CA GLU A 73 4.10 -9.75 0.58
C GLU A 73 3.40 -8.73 -0.33
N HIS A 74 4.16 -7.93 -1.09
CA HIS A 74 3.61 -7.03 -2.08
C HIS A 74 2.81 -7.78 -3.16
N ASP A 75 3.38 -8.86 -3.69
CA ASP A 75 2.73 -9.67 -4.72
C ASP A 75 1.42 -10.28 -4.21
N ARG A 76 1.39 -10.71 -2.95
CA ARG A 76 0.19 -11.27 -2.32
C ARG A 76 -0.93 -10.23 -2.28
N ILE A 77 -0.62 -9.02 -1.85
CA ILE A 77 -1.61 -7.93 -1.75
C ILE A 77 -2.13 -7.54 -3.14
N ILE A 78 -1.26 -7.42 -4.13
CA ILE A 78 -1.69 -7.08 -5.49
C ILE A 78 -2.67 -8.14 -6.04
N ARG A 79 -2.36 -9.42 -5.87
CA ARG A 79 -3.25 -10.49 -6.32
C ARG A 79 -4.61 -10.41 -5.63
N GLU A 80 -4.61 -10.14 -4.33
CA GLU A 80 -5.84 -9.99 -3.56
C GLU A 80 -6.69 -8.82 -4.05
N LEU A 81 -6.07 -7.67 -4.29
CA LEU A 81 -6.78 -6.49 -4.78
C LEU A 81 -7.30 -6.68 -6.21
N GLU A 82 -6.53 -7.35 -7.08
CA GLU A 82 -6.99 -7.64 -8.45
C GLU A 82 -8.19 -8.58 -8.45
N GLU A 83 -8.20 -9.58 -7.58
CA GLU A 83 -9.34 -10.48 -7.45
C GLU A 83 -10.58 -9.72 -6.97
N ILE A 84 -10.43 -8.85 -5.99
CA ILE A 84 -11.54 -8.02 -5.50
C ILE A 84 -12.09 -7.14 -6.62
N LYS A 85 -11.22 -6.53 -7.42
CA LYS A 85 -11.63 -5.70 -8.55
C LYS A 85 -12.52 -6.46 -9.52
N THR A 86 -12.22 -7.73 -9.80
CA THR A 86 -12.95 -8.52 -10.79
C THR A 86 -14.21 -9.18 -10.24
N THR A 87 -14.32 -9.39 -8.93
CA THR A 87 -15.39 -10.21 -8.37
C THR A 87 -16.24 -9.53 -7.29
N LYS A 88 -15.80 -8.44 -6.69
CA LYS A 88 -16.40 -7.91 -5.45
C LYS A 88 -16.77 -6.43 -5.47
N LEU A 89 -16.58 -5.71 -6.58
CA LEU A 89 -16.83 -4.26 -6.58
C LEU A 89 -18.30 -3.87 -6.33
N ASN A 90 -19.22 -4.77 -6.56
CA ASN A 90 -20.64 -4.51 -6.31
C ASN A 90 -21.12 -4.96 -4.92
N ASP A 91 -20.22 -5.53 -4.13
CA ASP A 91 -20.53 -6.02 -2.79
C ASP A 91 -19.99 -5.03 -1.74
N ILE A 92 -20.84 -4.05 -1.39
CA ILE A 92 -20.48 -2.98 -0.47
C ILE A 92 -20.10 -3.53 0.91
N GLU A 93 -20.83 -4.50 1.40
CA GLU A 93 -20.57 -5.11 2.70
C GLU A 93 -19.21 -5.79 2.74
N PHE A 94 -18.88 -6.53 1.67
CA PHE A 94 -17.57 -7.15 1.54
C PHE A 94 -16.47 -6.09 1.49
N LEU A 95 -16.63 -5.02 0.69
CA LEU A 95 -15.61 -3.98 0.55
C LEU A 95 -15.34 -3.29 1.88
N ASN A 96 -16.37 -2.93 2.63
CA ASN A 96 -16.19 -2.32 3.94
C ASN A 96 -15.46 -3.25 4.89
N SER A 97 -15.86 -4.51 4.95
CA SER A 97 -15.21 -5.51 5.80
C SER A 97 -13.75 -5.71 5.41
N TYR A 98 -13.47 -5.86 4.11
CA TYR A 98 -12.12 -6.05 3.62
C TYR A 98 -11.21 -4.89 4.00
N PHE A 99 -11.59 -3.65 3.69
CA PHE A 99 -10.71 -2.51 3.95
C PHE A 99 -10.51 -2.25 5.43
N TYR A 100 -11.57 -2.26 6.24
CA TYR A 100 -11.44 -1.94 7.66
C TYR A 100 -10.90 -3.07 8.52
N GLN A 101 -11.15 -4.34 8.15
CA GLN A 101 -10.73 -5.49 8.96
C GLN A 101 -9.47 -6.19 8.43
N HIS A 102 -9.09 -5.97 7.17
CA HIS A 102 -7.94 -6.65 6.56
C HIS A 102 -6.91 -5.69 6.01
N PHE A 103 -7.27 -4.83 5.03
CA PHE A 103 -6.26 -4.01 4.35
C PHE A 103 -5.63 -2.96 5.27
N ILE A 104 -6.44 -2.16 5.96
CA ILE A 104 -5.92 -1.10 6.83
C ILE A 104 -5.04 -1.65 7.95
N PRO A 105 -5.46 -2.70 8.70
CA PRO A 105 -4.57 -3.32 9.68
C PRO A 105 -3.30 -3.89 9.07
N TRP A 106 -3.39 -4.50 7.88
CA TRP A 106 -2.22 -4.98 7.15
C TRP A 106 -1.26 -3.83 6.82
N LEU A 107 -1.79 -2.73 6.28
CA LEU A 107 -0.97 -1.57 5.89
C LEU A 107 -0.21 -1.01 7.09
N GLN A 108 -0.90 -0.81 8.21
CA GLN A 108 -0.29 -0.28 9.42
C GLN A 108 0.79 -1.21 9.96
N ASN A 109 0.53 -2.50 9.99
CA ASN A 109 1.51 -3.50 10.41
C ASN A 109 2.70 -3.58 9.46
N HIS A 110 2.44 -3.54 8.14
CA HIS A 110 3.49 -3.60 7.12
C HIS A 110 4.44 -2.40 7.22
N ILE A 111 3.90 -1.20 7.41
CA ILE A 111 4.70 0.01 7.61
C ILE A 111 5.55 -0.12 8.87
N ASN A 112 4.96 -0.60 9.97
CA ASN A 112 5.64 -0.70 11.26
C ASN A 112 6.68 -1.82 11.32
N THR A 113 6.67 -2.76 10.38
CA THR A 113 7.60 -3.88 10.36
C THR A 113 8.48 -3.86 9.12
N MET A 114 7.98 -4.34 7.98
CA MET A 114 8.79 -4.48 6.76
C MET A 114 9.27 -3.15 6.21
N ASP A 115 8.40 -2.15 6.11
CA ASP A 115 8.80 -0.84 5.60
C ASP A 115 9.77 -0.12 6.53
N THR A 116 9.62 -0.29 7.84
CA THR A 116 10.55 0.29 8.82
C THR A 116 11.96 -0.26 8.64
N VAL A 117 12.09 -1.58 8.47
CA VAL A 117 13.39 -2.22 8.24
C VAL A 117 13.98 -1.81 6.90
N THR A 118 13.17 -1.78 5.85
CA THR A 118 13.60 -1.40 4.51
C THR A 118 14.07 0.05 4.47
N ALA A 119 13.29 0.97 5.03
CA ALA A 119 13.64 2.38 5.11
C ALA A 119 14.92 2.62 5.93
N GLY A 120 15.07 1.88 7.03
CA GLY A 120 16.28 1.93 7.84
C GLY A 120 17.52 1.53 7.04
N TYR A 121 17.41 0.50 6.21
CA TYR A 121 18.47 0.07 5.32
C TYR A 121 18.79 1.16 4.28
N PHE A 122 17.77 1.74 3.63
CA PHE A 122 17.97 2.80 2.64
C PHE A 122 18.65 4.02 3.24
N ASP A 123 18.27 4.40 4.45
CA ASP A 123 18.91 5.49 5.19
C ASP A 123 20.37 5.17 5.48
N MET A 124 20.64 3.95 5.95
CA MET A 124 21.99 3.51 6.31
C MET A 124 22.94 3.50 5.12
N VAL A 125 22.50 3.04 3.96
CA VAL A 125 23.35 2.96 2.76
C VAL A 125 23.35 4.25 1.95
N GLY A 126 22.60 5.26 2.36
CA GLY A 126 22.61 6.57 1.73
C GLY A 126 21.93 6.60 0.36
N VAL A 127 20.78 5.91 0.21
CA VAL A 127 20.02 5.93 -1.03
C VAL A 127 19.63 7.35 -1.39
N LYS A 128 19.90 7.73 -2.65
CA LYS A 128 19.51 9.03 -3.21
C LYS A 128 18.66 8.81 -4.45
N ILE A 129 17.66 9.66 -4.58
CA ILE A 129 16.74 9.63 -5.71
C ILE A 129 16.95 10.87 -6.57
#